data_ef1ecbba4f77573290c222ed3ef1d278
#
_entry.id   ef1ecbba4f77573290c222ed3ef1d278
#
_cell.length_a   1.000
_cell.length_b   1.000
_cell.length_c   1.000
_cell.angle_alpha   90.00
_cell.angle_beta   90.00
_cell.angle_gamma   90.00
#
_symmetry.space_group_name_H-M   'P 1'
#
loop_
_entity.id
_entity.type
_entity.pdbx_description
1 polymer ?
#
loop_
_entity_poly.entity_id
_entity_poly.type
_entity_poly.pdbx_seq_one_letter_code
_entity_poly.pdbx_strand_id
1 'polypeptide(L)'
;MTSTQSKPSIVFCHGLWADGSCFSKLIVPLQAEGYECIAAQYGLNTTAEDVALVKATIGRVSSPVILVGHSYGGSVITGAGTDDRVAGMVYI
;
A
#
# COMPACT_ATOMS: atom_id res chain seq x y z
N MET A 1 21.85 16.53 6.52
CA MET A 1 21.25 16.16 6.16
C MET A 1 20.69 15.92 5.52
N THR A 2 20.61 15.94 5.48
CA THR A 2 20.01 15.77 5.11
C THR A 2 19.19 15.68 4.45
N SER A 3 19.64 14.75 3.98
CA SER A 3 18.60 14.94 3.06
C SER A 3 17.28 15.08 3.75
N THR A 4 16.57 16.09 3.42
CA THR A 4 15.23 16.29 3.97
C THR A 4 14.19 15.57 3.14
N GLN A 5 14.57 15.02 2.00
CA GLN A 5 13.66 14.29 1.14
C GLN A 5 13.52 12.87 1.62
N SER A 6 12.39 12.55 2.19
CA SER A 6 12.10 11.15 2.52
C SER A 6 11.48 10.48 1.30
N LYS A 7 11.91 9.27 1.03
CA LYS A 7 11.23 8.47 0.02
C LYS A 7 9.84 8.13 0.53
N PRO A 8 8.84 8.08 -0.33
CA PRO A 8 7.52 7.68 0.09
C PRO A 8 7.52 6.22 0.57
N SER A 9 6.60 5.91 1.47
CA SER A 9 6.32 4.53 1.83
C SER A 9 5.38 3.93 0.79
N ILE A 10 5.51 2.65 0.52
CA ILE A 10 4.70 1.98 -0.47
C ILE A 10 3.86 0.92 0.21
N VAL A 11 2.54 1.00 0.05
CA VAL A 11 1.59 0.04 0.61
C VAL A 11 0.98 -0.74 -0.55
N PHE A 12 1.13 -2.05 -0.51
CA PHE A 12 0.66 -2.95 -1.56
C PHE A 12 -0.65 -3.61 -1.16
N CYS A 13 -1.63 -3.60 -2.07
CA CYS A 13 -2.96 -4.16 -1.83
C CYS A 13 -3.25 -5.25 -2.85
N HIS A 14 -3.48 -6.46 -2.34
CA HIS A 14 -3.64 -7.65 -3.18
C HIS A 14 -5.07 -7.80 -3.71
N GLY A 15 -5.23 -8.66 -4.72
CA GLY A 15 -6.53 -8.99 -5.30
C GLY A 15 -7.20 -10.16 -4.58
N LEU A 16 -8.33 -10.58 -5.14
CA LEU A 16 -9.01 -11.80 -4.67
C LEU A 16 -8.10 -12.99 -4.91
N TRP A 17 -8.24 -14.00 -4.07
CA TRP A 17 -7.47 -15.25 -4.16
C TRP A 17 -5.97 -15.07 -3.98
N ALA A 18 -5.56 -13.93 -3.40
CA ALA A 18 -4.15 -13.62 -3.17
C ALA A 18 -3.96 -13.08 -1.75
N ASP A 19 -2.73 -12.88 -1.38
CA ASP A 19 -2.36 -12.20 -0.14
C ASP A 19 -1.15 -11.30 -0.40
N GLY A 20 -0.61 -10.70 0.66
CA GLY A 20 0.49 -9.76 0.51
C GLY A 20 1.75 -10.35 -0.10
N SER A 21 1.92 -11.67 -0.05
CA SER A 21 3.12 -12.31 -0.58
C SER A 21 3.20 -12.22 -2.11
N CYS A 22 2.10 -11.94 -2.79
CA CYS A 22 2.10 -11.81 -4.25
C CYS A 22 2.98 -10.65 -4.73
N PHE A 23 3.31 -9.71 -3.84
CA PHE A 23 4.16 -8.56 -4.18
C PHE A 23 5.63 -8.76 -3.81
N SER A 24 6.02 -9.94 -3.34
CA SER A 24 7.39 -10.15 -2.84
C SER A 24 8.46 -9.81 -3.86
N LYS A 25 8.22 -10.06 -5.14
CA LYS A 25 9.18 -9.73 -6.20
C LYS A 25 9.38 -8.24 -6.42
N LEU A 26 8.40 -7.43 -6.02
CA LEU A 26 8.50 -5.97 -6.08
C LEU A 26 9.06 -5.40 -4.79
N ILE A 27 8.66 -5.96 -3.66
CA ILE A 27 9.02 -5.43 -2.35
C ILE A 27 10.53 -5.50 -2.11
N VAL A 28 11.14 -6.64 -2.41
CA VAL A 28 12.56 -6.84 -2.11
C VAL A 28 13.44 -5.81 -2.82
N PRO A 29 13.35 -5.62 -4.15
CA PRO A 29 14.18 -4.61 -4.79
C PRO A 29 13.86 -3.18 -4.36
N LEU A 30 12.59 -2.88 -4.04
CA LEU A 30 12.24 -1.54 -3.58
C LEU A 30 12.80 -1.27 -2.19
N GLN A 31 12.78 -2.26 -1.29
CA GLN A 31 13.41 -2.13 0.01
C GLN A 31 14.92 -1.92 -0.13
N ALA A 32 15.54 -2.60 -1.09
CA ALA A 32 16.97 -2.43 -1.35
C ALA A 32 17.30 -1.00 -1.81
N GLU A 33 16.34 -0.31 -2.44
CA GLU A 33 16.49 1.08 -2.86
C GLU A 33 16.14 2.06 -1.73
N GLY A 34 15.81 1.58 -0.56
CA GLY A 34 15.54 2.43 0.60
C GLY A 34 14.08 2.81 0.81
N TYR A 35 13.15 2.21 0.08
CA TYR A 35 11.73 2.44 0.31
C TYR A 35 11.22 1.60 1.47
N GLU A 36 10.38 2.21 2.31
CA GLU A 36 9.62 1.47 3.28
C GLU A 36 8.43 0.83 2.57
N CYS A 37 8.35 -0.50 2.59
CA CYS A 37 7.31 -1.24 1.88
C CYS A 37 6.56 -2.13 2.85
N ILE A 38 5.25 -2.17 2.71
CA ILE A 38 4.42 -3.07 3.49
C ILE A 38 3.27 -3.57 2.61
N ALA A 39 2.95 -4.85 2.73
CA ALA A 39 1.80 -5.43 2.07
C ALA A 39 0.65 -5.43 3.07
N ALA A 40 -0.44 -4.75 2.74
CA ALA A 40 -1.62 -4.74 3.58
C ALA A 40 -2.26 -6.12 3.58
N GLN A 41 -2.73 -6.57 4.73
CA GLN A 41 -3.41 -7.83 4.88
C GLN A 41 -4.87 -7.55 5.24
N TYR A 42 -5.78 -8.17 4.51
CA TYR A 42 -7.21 -8.00 4.77
C TYR A 42 -7.94 -9.28 4.41
N GLY A 43 -9.14 -9.42 5.01
CA GLY A 43 -9.82 -10.70 5.02
C GLY A 43 -10.73 -10.96 3.83
N LEU A 44 -10.92 -9.97 2.95
CA LEU A 44 -11.79 -10.09 1.78
C LEU A 44 -13.26 -10.36 2.16
N ASN A 45 -13.68 -9.86 3.32
CA ASN A 45 -15.08 -10.00 3.75
C ASN A 45 -15.98 -8.95 3.10
N THR A 46 -15.64 -7.68 3.28
CA THR A 46 -16.30 -6.57 2.59
C THR A 46 -15.26 -5.57 2.16
N THR A 47 -15.58 -4.82 1.10
CA THR A 47 -14.68 -3.77 0.62
C THR A 47 -14.49 -2.70 1.70
N ALA A 48 -15.54 -2.36 2.44
CA ALA A 48 -15.45 -1.35 3.49
C ALA A 48 -14.47 -1.76 4.59
N GLU A 49 -14.50 -3.04 5.00
CA GLU A 49 -13.57 -3.55 5.99
C GLU A 49 -12.13 -3.55 5.46
N ASP A 50 -11.96 -3.96 4.21
CA ASP A 50 -10.65 -4.00 3.59
C ASP A 50 -10.05 -2.59 3.46
N VAL A 51 -10.86 -1.61 3.08
CA VAL A 51 -10.44 -0.21 3.04
C VAL A 51 -10.02 0.28 4.42
N ALA A 52 -10.78 -0.08 5.47
CA ALA A 52 -10.44 0.31 6.83
C ALA A 52 -9.10 -0.28 7.26
N LEU A 53 -8.83 -1.53 6.90
CA LEU A 53 -7.55 -2.17 7.21
C LEU A 53 -6.39 -1.51 6.47
N VAL A 54 -6.60 -1.11 5.22
CA VAL A 54 -5.56 -0.39 4.47
C VAL A 54 -5.31 0.98 5.09
N LYS A 55 -6.33 1.70 5.51
CA LYS A 55 -6.14 2.99 6.19
C LYS A 55 -5.37 2.81 7.49
N ALA A 56 -5.63 1.74 8.23
CA ALA A 56 -4.86 1.44 9.44
C ALA A 56 -3.40 1.14 9.10
N THR A 57 -3.15 0.43 8.01
CA THR A 57 -1.80 0.15 7.53
C THR A 57 -1.07 1.43 7.15
N ILE A 58 -1.75 2.34 6.46
CA ILE A 58 -1.19 3.65 6.11
C ILE A 58 -0.71 4.39 7.36
N GLY A 59 -1.47 4.28 8.45
CA GLY A 59 -1.08 4.92 9.70
C GLY A 59 0.15 4.34 10.37
N ARG A 60 0.63 3.19 9.90
CA ARG A 60 1.78 2.51 10.49
C ARG A 60 3.08 2.77 9.75
N VAL A 61 3.04 3.49 8.64
CA VAL A 61 4.22 3.78 7.84
C VAL A 61 4.41 5.29 7.75
N SER A 62 5.59 5.69 7.31
CA SER A 62 5.90 7.10 7.15
C SER A 62 5.18 7.69 5.95
N SER A 63 4.69 8.92 6.08
CA SER A 63 4.12 9.67 4.97
C SER A 63 5.22 10.35 4.17
N PRO A 64 5.00 10.64 2.90
CA PRO A 64 3.80 10.31 2.11
C PRO A 64 3.76 8.85 1.71
N VAL A 65 2.59 8.39 1.27
CA VAL A 65 2.37 6.99 0.93
C VAL A 65 1.93 6.87 -0.53
N ILE A 66 2.48 5.88 -1.21
CA ILE A 66 2.00 5.46 -2.53
C ILE A 66 1.28 4.12 -2.34
N LEU A 67 0.04 4.05 -2.80
CA LEU A 67 -0.74 2.81 -2.76
C LEU A 67 -0.60 2.09 -4.10
N VAL A 68 -0.33 0.80 -4.04
CA VAL A 68 -0.27 -0.06 -5.23
C VAL A 68 -1.35 -1.11 -5.10
N GLY A 69 -2.27 -1.16 -6.04
CA GLY A 69 -3.38 -2.11 -6.01
C GLY A 69 -3.41 -3.00 -7.25
N HIS A 70 -3.56 -4.30 -7.04
CA HIS A 70 -3.68 -5.27 -8.12
C HIS A 70 -5.10 -5.82 -8.16
N SER A 71 -5.78 -5.73 -9.29
CA SER A 71 -7.12 -6.28 -9.50
C SER A 71 -8.09 -5.70 -8.46
N TYR A 72 -8.71 -6.54 -7.62
CA TYR A 72 -9.59 -6.09 -6.53
C TYR A 72 -8.89 -5.06 -5.62
N GLY A 73 -7.57 -5.21 -5.42
CA GLY A 73 -6.79 -4.25 -4.66
C GLY A 73 -6.90 -2.83 -5.22
N GLY A 74 -7.12 -2.69 -6.52
CA GLY A 74 -7.39 -1.39 -7.13
C GLY A 74 -8.66 -0.73 -6.60
N SER A 75 -9.72 -1.51 -6.35
CA SER A 75 -10.93 -0.99 -5.72
C SER A 75 -10.67 -0.56 -4.28
N VAL A 76 -9.85 -1.33 -3.57
CA VAL A 76 -9.51 -1.03 -2.19
C VAL A 76 -8.70 0.27 -2.09
N ILE A 77 -7.69 0.44 -2.94
CA ILE A 77 -6.88 1.67 -2.90
C ILE A 77 -7.69 2.88 -3.34
N THR A 78 -8.67 2.71 -4.21
CA THR A 78 -9.57 3.82 -4.58
C THR A 78 -10.30 4.34 -3.34
N GLY A 79 -10.78 3.44 -2.49
CA GLY A 79 -11.44 3.83 -1.25
C GLY A 79 -10.48 4.41 -0.22
N ALA A 80 -9.27 3.89 -0.12
CA ALA A 80 -8.28 4.35 0.84
C ALA A 80 -7.54 5.60 0.36
N GLY A 81 -7.56 5.87 -0.94
CA GLY A 81 -6.80 6.96 -1.54
C GLY A 81 -7.27 8.35 -1.15
N THR A 82 -8.40 8.47 -0.46
CA THR A 82 -8.87 9.75 0.07
C THR A 82 -8.13 10.17 1.34
N ASP A 83 -7.33 9.29 1.91
CA ASP A 83 -6.53 9.60 3.09
C ASP A 83 -5.48 10.65 2.73
N ASP A 84 -5.36 11.68 3.56
CA ASP A 84 -4.44 12.81 3.30
C ASP A 84 -2.99 12.39 3.17
N ARG A 85 -2.62 11.25 3.72
CA ARG A 85 -1.25 10.76 3.66
C ARG A 85 -0.89 10.11 2.33
N VAL A 86 -1.89 9.85 1.48
CA VAL A 86 -1.67 9.22 0.18
C VAL A 86 -1.26 10.26 -0.85
N ALA A 87 -0.07 10.08 -1.43
CA ALA A 87 0.46 10.99 -2.43
C ALA A 87 0.23 10.47 -3.86
N GLY A 88 -0.01 9.19 -4.03
CA GLY A 88 -0.24 8.62 -5.35
C GLY A 88 -0.74 7.20 -5.28
N MET A 89 -1.29 6.73 -6.40
CA MET A 89 -1.84 5.39 -6.53
C MET A 89 -1.38 4.77 -7.83
N VAL A 90 -1.06 3.48 -7.77
CA VAL A 90 -0.67 2.70 -8.95
C VAL A 90 -1.61 1.51 -9.06
N TYR A 91 -2.24 1.37 -10.19
CA TYR A 91 -3.17 0.27 -10.48
C TYR A 91 -2.51 -0.72 -11.43
N ILE A 92 -2.55 -1.98 -11.05
CA ILE A 92 -1.97 -3.05 -11.87
C ILE A 92 -3.07 -3.99 -12.35
#